data_57818f3db27c06a99a70e5e2e66287bf
#
_entry.id   57818f3db27c06a99a70e5e2e66287bf
#
_cell.length_a   1.000
_cell.length_b   1.000
_cell.length_c   1.000
_cell.angle_alpha   90.00
_cell.angle_beta   90.00
_cell.angle_gamma   90.00
#
_symmetry.space_group_name_H-M   'P 1'
#
loop_
_entity.id
_entity.type
_entity.pdbx_description
1 polymer ?
#
loop_
_entity_poly.entity_id
_entity_poly.type
_entity_poly.pdbx_seq_one_letter_code
_entity_poly.pdbx_strand_id
1 'polypeptide(L)'
;MDTLIQELNLLWEPIRPFLAKQIEELYGRSDGNILEIGPFSGVIFALAQKNMGRSFLIAAFRQAAIALYREEAQKRGLEDRVRIIESDSSLTGIADASVDLAIFRGALFFPALFKVDFEAIYRTLRKAGIAFVGGGFGKHTPPEVISQIGKRSEQLNTAVGRVRVTVESVQDQLRACHLERKSEIPTDGGLWVVMKK
;
A
#
# COMPACT_ATOMS: atom_id res chain seq x y z
N MET A 1 1.45 -0.90 20.31
CA MET A 1 1.18 -1.23 18.89
C MET A 1 1.46 -0.04 17.98
N ASP A 2 0.89 1.12 18.23
CA ASP A 2 1.07 2.32 17.36
C ASP A 2 2.53 2.74 17.22
N THR A 3 3.32 2.70 18.30
CA THR A 3 4.77 2.98 18.28
C THR A 3 5.52 2.03 17.34
N LEU A 4 5.18 0.73 17.33
CA LEU A 4 5.80 -0.25 16.44
C LEU A 4 5.44 0.02 14.97
N ILE A 5 4.21 0.41 14.68
CA ILE A 5 3.76 0.78 13.35
C ILE A 5 4.50 2.04 12.86
N GLN A 6 4.65 3.04 13.73
CA GLN A 6 5.42 4.25 13.41
C GLN A 6 6.88 3.92 13.13
N GLU A 7 7.52 3.10 13.98
CA GLU A 7 8.90 2.67 13.79
C GLU A 7 9.09 1.91 12.46
N LEU A 8 8.16 1.02 12.11
CA LEU A 8 8.16 0.33 10.81
C LEU A 8 8.04 1.31 9.63
N ASN A 9 7.14 2.30 9.72
CA ASN A 9 6.98 3.29 8.66
C ASN A 9 8.25 4.12 8.45
N LEU A 10 8.93 4.51 9.52
CA LEU A 10 10.21 5.22 9.46
C LEU A 10 11.32 4.31 8.89
N LEU A 11 11.42 3.08 9.39
CA LEU A 11 12.41 2.12 8.93
C LEU A 11 12.30 1.81 7.42
N TRP A 12 11.06 1.79 6.90
CA TRP A 12 10.79 1.50 5.50
C TRP A 12 10.78 2.72 4.59
N GLU A 13 11.05 3.91 5.11
CA GLU A 13 11.13 5.12 4.27
C GLU A 13 12.12 4.99 3.11
N PRO A 14 13.34 4.44 3.30
CA PRO A 14 14.32 4.30 2.21
C PRO A 14 13.89 3.46 1.03
N ILE A 15 12.91 2.55 1.18
CA ILE A 15 12.43 1.72 0.06
C ILE A 15 11.30 2.38 -0.75
N ARG A 16 10.68 3.44 -0.24
CA ARG A 16 9.53 4.10 -0.89
C ARG A 16 9.81 4.59 -2.31
N PRO A 17 10.98 5.22 -2.63
CA PRO A 17 11.30 5.61 -3.99
C PRO A 17 11.37 4.44 -4.98
N PHE A 18 11.86 3.28 -4.53
CA PHE A 18 11.97 2.08 -5.36
C PHE A 18 10.62 1.41 -5.59
N LEU A 19 9.76 1.40 -4.57
CA LEU A 19 8.36 0.97 -4.71
C LEU A 19 7.59 1.92 -5.63
N ALA A 20 7.78 3.22 -5.49
CA ALA A 20 7.18 4.20 -6.38
C ALA A 20 7.59 3.96 -7.84
N LYS A 21 8.86 3.63 -8.11
CA LYS A 21 9.33 3.26 -9.45
C LYS A 21 8.63 2.01 -9.98
N GLN A 22 8.48 0.97 -9.15
CA GLN A 22 7.77 -0.25 -9.54
C GLN A 22 6.29 0.02 -9.86
N ILE A 23 5.65 0.88 -9.07
CA ILE A 23 4.26 1.28 -9.27
C ILE A 23 4.11 2.15 -10.54
N GLU A 24 5.06 3.05 -10.80
CA GLU A 24 5.12 3.86 -12.02
C GLU A 24 5.15 2.99 -13.28
N GLU A 25 6.00 1.96 -13.30
CA GLU A 25 6.07 1.00 -14.39
C GLU A 25 4.78 0.19 -14.57
N LEU A 26 4.14 -0.21 -13.46
CA LEU A 26 2.90 -0.96 -13.47
C LEU A 26 1.71 -0.11 -13.95
N TYR A 27 1.63 1.13 -13.46
CA TYR A 27 0.50 2.01 -13.72
C TYR A 27 0.57 2.68 -15.07
N GLY A 28 1.76 3.10 -15.52
CA GLY A 28 2.03 3.63 -16.86
C GLY A 28 1.34 4.97 -17.19
N ARG A 29 0.76 5.66 -16.18
CA ARG A 29 0.00 6.92 -16.32
C ARG A 29 0.41 7.91 -15.23
N SER A 30 0.09 9.19 -15.45
CA SER A 30 0.41 10.28 -14.51
C SER A 30 -0.78 11.18 -14.16
N ASP A 31 -2.01 10.78 -14.52
CA ASP A 31 -3.19 11.66 -14.47
C ASP A 31 -4.33 11.16 -13.60
N GLY A 32 -4.13 10.08 -12.83
CA GLY A 32 -5.18 9.40 -12.09
C GLY A 32 -5.40 9.88 -10.66
N ASN A 33 -6.48 9.39 -10.06
CA ASN A 33 -6.75 9.49 -8.64
C ASN A 33 -6.08 8.31 -7.95
N ILE A 34 -5.15 8.58 -7.03
CA ILE A 34 -4.33 7.59 -6.34
C ILE A 34 -4.82 7.46 -4.90
N LEU A 35 -5.07 6.23 -4.48
CA LEU A 35 -5.44 5.85 -3.11
C LEU A 35 -4.33 4.99 -2.51
N GLU A 36 -3.81 5.35 -1.35
CA GLU A 36 -3.00 4.45 -0.54
C GLU A 36 -3.75 4.08 0.74
N ILE A 37 -3.72 2.79 1.09
CA ILE A 37 -4.59 2.19 2.10
C ILE A 37 -3.77 1.64 3.26
N GLY A 38 -4.26 1.83 4.48
CA GLY A 38 -3.80 1.14 5.67
C GLY A 38 -2.73 1.88 6.48
N PRO A 39 -2.17 1.20 7.49
CA PRO A 39 -1.27 1.83 8.45
C PRO A 39 0.19 1.91 7.98
N PHE A 40 0.54 1.30 6.83
CA PHE A 40 1.90 1.26 6.29
C PHE A 40 2.03 2.06 4.99
N SER A 41 1.33 3.17 4.93
CA SER A 41 1.34 4.09 3.78
C SER A 41 2.60 4.98 3.73
N GLY A 42 2.75 5.73 2.64
CA GLY A 42 3.82 6.70 2.46
C GLY A 42 4.52 6.62 1.10
N VAL A 43 4.25 5.59 0.30
CA VAL A 43 4.70 5.52 -1.10
C VAL A 43 4.04 6.63 -1.93
N ILE A 44 2.81 6.99 -1.58
CA ILE A 44 2.03 8.05 -2.22
C ILE A 44 2.76 9.41 -2.20
N PHE A 45 3.56 9.70 -1.16
CA PHE A 45 4.35 10.95 -1.12
C PHE A 45 5.41 10.98 -2.21
N ALA A 46 6.08 9.84 -2.47
CA ALA A 46 7.05 9.74 -3.55
C ALA A 46 6.38 9.87 -4.93
N LEU A 47 5.18 9.32 -5.10
CA LEU A 47 4.39 9.48 -6.32
C LEU A 47 3.93 10.94 -6.50
N ALA A 48 3.49 11.60 -5.44
CA ALA A 48 3.07 13.00 -5.47
C ALA A 48 4.23 13.94 -5.82
N GLN A 49 5.42 13.72 -5.27
CA GLN A 49 6.63 14.49 -5.62
C GLN A 49 7.03 14.33 -7.08
N LYS A 50 6.79 13.16 -7.68
CA LYS A 50 7.00 12.88 -9.10
C LYS A 50 5.86 13.35 -10.01
N ASN A 51 4.81 13.97 -9.47
CA ASN A 51 3.59 14.33 -10.20
C ASN A 51 2.91 13.13 -10.90
N MET A 52 2.96 11.95 -10.28
CA MET A 52 2.40 10.70 -10.80
C MET A 52 0.91 10.53 -10.47
N GLY A 53 0.14 11.61 -10.43
CA GLY A 53 -1.30 11.59 -10.18
C GLY A 53 -1.88 12.99 -10.18
N ARG A 54 -3.21 13.05 -10.35
CA ARG A 54 -3.99 14.29 -10.25
C ARG A 54 -4.44 14.56 -8.82
N SER A 55 -4.85 13.53 -8.09
CA SER A 55 -5.25 13.60 -6.69
C SER A 55 -4.67 12.44 -5.90
N PHE A 56 -4.39 12.70 -4.62
CA PHE A 56 -3.75 11.74 -3.73
C PHE A 56 -4.54 11.64 -2.43
N LEU A 57 -4.90 10.42 -2.05
CA LEU A 57 -5.68 10.14 -0.84
C LEU A 57 -5.02 9.01 -0.05
N ILE A 58 -4.83 9.20 1.25
CA ILE A 58 -4.49 8.14 2.19
C ILE A 58 -5.74 7.79 3.01
N ALA A 59 -6.18 6.53 2.94
CA ALA A 59 -7.18 5.94 3.81
C ALA A 59 -6.48 5.24 4.97
N ALA A 60 -6.25 5.95 6.06
CA ALA A 60 -5.48 5.48 7.21
C ALA A 60 -6.38 4.75 8.22
N PHE A 61 -5.92 3.62 8.76
CA PHE A 61 -6.72 2.76 9.64
C PHE A 61 -6.62 3.10 11.12
N ARG A 62 -5.79 4.03 11.54
CA ARG A 62 -5.58 4.34 12.96
C ARG A 62 -5.28 5.83 13.11
N GLN A 63 -5.78 6.43 14.18
CA GLN A 63 -5.55 7.85 14.48
C GLN A 63 -4.06 8.21 14.57
N ALA A 64 -3.24 7.33 15.14
CA ALA A 64 -1.79 7.52 15.19
C ALA A 64 -1.16 7.56 13.78
N ALA A 65 -1.66 6.78 12.83
CA ALA A 65 -1.21 6.81 11.45
C ALA A 65 -1.65 8.09 10.74
N ILE A 66 -2.85 8.59 11.00
CA ILE A 66 -3.35 9.86 10.45
C ILE A 66 -2.43 11.02 10.87
N ALA A 67 -2.09 11.10 12.16
CA ALA A 67 -1.19 12.14 12.68
C ALA A 67 0.18 12.07 12.00
N LEU A 68 0.76 10.86 11.89
CA LEU A 68 2.04 10.62 11.24
C LEU A 68 2.04 11.09 9.77
N TYR A 69 0.99 10.73 9.01
CA TYR A 69 0.94 11.09 7.58
C TYR A 69 0.66 12.58 7.37
N ARG A 70 -0.09 13.24 8.25
CA ARG A 70 -0.28 14.70 8.20
C ARG A 70 1.04 15.42 8.45
N GLU A 71 1.80 14.99 9.46
CA GLU A 71 3.13 15.53 9.75
C GLU A 71 4.09 15.30 8.56
N GLU A 72 4.07 14.12 7.96
CA GLU A 72 4.90 13.81 6.81
C GLU A 72 4.52 14.65 5.58
N ALA A 73 3.21 14.81 5.31
CA ALA A 73 2.72 15.68 4.24
C ALA A 73 3.21 17.12 4.42
N GLN A 74 3.10 17.66 5.63
CA GLN A 74 3.57 19.01 5.96
C GLN A 74 5.09 19.17 5.78
N LYS A 75 5.89 18.22 6.31
CA LYS A 75 7.35 18.21 6.14
C LYS A 75 7.80 18.19 4.67
N ARG A 76 6.97 17.68 3.79
CA ARG A 76 7.24 17.57 2.34
C ARG A 76 6.61 18.68 1.52
N GLY A 77 5.84 19.61 2.14
CA GLY A 77 5.06 20.63 1.43
C GLY A 77 3.99 20.03 0.52
N LEU A 78 3.35 18.95 0.96
CA LEU A 78 2.33 18.19 0.21
C LEU A 78 0.96 18.21 0.90
N GLU A 79 0.75 18.99 1.95
CA GLU A 79 -0.47 19.07 2.75
C GLU A 79 -1.70 19.46 1.94
N ASP A 80 -1.55 20.30 0.92
CA ASP A 80 -2.61 20.70 0.02
C ASP A 80 -2.87 19.69 -1.11
N ARG A 81 -1.94 18.74 -1.31
CA ARG A 81 -1.99 17.76 -2.40
C ARG A 81 -2.40 16.36 -1.95
N VAL A 82 -2.01 15.96 -0.74
CA VAL A 82 -2.25 14.63 -0.19
C VAL A 82 -3.29 14.73 0.92
N ARG A 83 -4.50 14.32 0.63
CA ARG A 83 -5.59 14.25 1.60
C ARG A 83 -5.47 12.99 2.43
N ILE A 84 -5.70 13.10 3.75
CA ILE A 84 -5.65 11.96 4.67
C ILE A 84 -7.00 11.86 5.39
N ILE A 85 -7.61 10.68 5.33
CA ILE A 85 -8.88 10.39 6.01
C ILE A 85 -8.74 9.16 6.91
N GLU A 86 -9.57 9.10 7.94
CA GLU A 86 -9.78 7.88 8.69
C GLU A 86 -10.61 6.89 7.86
N SER A 87 -10.25 5.62 7.91
CA SER A 87 -10.94 4.55 7.19
C SER A 87 -10.68 3.20 7.86
N ASP A 88 -11.30 2.19 7.31
CA ASP A 88 -11.06 0.77 7.61
C ASP A 88 -10.90 -0.02 6.31
N SER A 89 -10.81 -1.34 6.42
CA SER A 89 -10.63 -2.22 5.25
C SER A 89 -11.84 -2.27 4.32
N SER A 90 -13.04 -1.89 4.78
CA SER A 90 -14.27 -1.86 3.97
C SER A 90 -14.30 -0.67 2.99
N LEU A 91 -13.48 0.35 3.24
CA LEU A 91 -13.36 1.55 2.41
C LEU A 91 -14.72 2.24 2.12
N THR A 92 -15.66 2.22 3.09
CA THR A 92 -17.01 2.77 2.92
C THR A 92 -17.01 4.27 2.64
N GLY A 93 -15.97 4.99 3.10
CA GLY A 93 -15.79 6.42 2.81
C GLY A 93 -15.21 6.72 1.41
N ILE A 94 -14.89 5.71 0.62
CA ILE A 94 -14.37 5.85 -0.74
C ILE A 94 -15.46 5.50 -1.74
N ALA A 95 -15.75 6.43 -2.64
CA ALA A 95 -16.77 6.23 -3.65
C ALA A 95 -16.43 5.12 -4.64
N ASP A 96 -17.43 4.41 -5.13
CA ASP A 96 -17.30 3.39 -6.16
C ASP A 96 -16.72 3.99 -7.44
N ALA A 97 -15.91 3.22 -8.15
CA ALA A 97 -15.33 3.60 -9.43
C ALA A 97 -14.70 5.01 -9.43
N SER A 98 -14.01 5.39 -8.34
CA SER A 98 -13.39 6.72 -8.16
C SER A 98 -11.87 6.71 -8.21
N VAL A 99 -11.22 5.53 -8.11
CA VAL A 99 -9.78 5.35 -7.96
C VAL A 99 -9.18 4.76 -9.24
N ASP A 100 -8.11 5.36 -9.73
CA ASP A 100 -7.36 4.86 -10.88
C ASP A 100 -6.21 3.93 -10.45
N LEU A 101 -5.59 4.21 -9.30
CA LEU A 101 -4.56 3.38 -8.70
C LEU A 101 -4.78 3.24 -7.19
N ALA A 102 -4.98 2.02 -6.70
CA ALA A 102 -5.03 1.71 -5.28
C ALA A 102 -3.74 0.99 -4.85
N ILE A 103 -3.16 1.40 -3.72
CA ILE A 103 -1.95 0.82 -3.15
C ILE A 103 -2.26 0.38 -1.73
N PHE A 104 -1.99 -0.88 -1.38
CA PHE A 104 -2.13 -1.35 -0.01
C PHE A 104 -0.92 -2.18 0.40
N ARG A 105 0.07 -1.50 0.96
CA ARG A 105 1.30 -2.12 1.44
C ARG A 105 1.10 -2.78 2.81
N GLY A 106 1.73 -3.94 3.01
CA GLY A 106 1.60 -4.74 4.23
C GLY A 106 0.27 -5.50 4.33
N ALA A 107 -0.59 -5.40 3.34
CA ALA A 107 -1.97 -5.85 3.34
C ALA A 107 -2.18 -7.29 3.80
N LEU A 108 -1.36 -8.21 3.31
CA LEU A 108 -1.57 -9.66 3.48
C LEU A 108 -0.97 -10.20 4.80
N PHE A 109 -0.07 -9.46 5.44
CA PHE A 109 0.86 -10.02 6.40
C PHE A 109 0.51 -9.76 7.87
N PHE A 110 -0.48 -8.92 8.15
CA PHE A 110 -0.80 -8.48 9.51
C PHE A 110 -2.29 -8.67 9.87
N PRO A 111 -2.80 -9.91 9.86
CA PRO A 111 -4.23 -10.18 10.10
C PRO A 111 -4.70 -9.80 11.51
N ALA A 112 -3.79 -9.62 12.46
CA ALA A 112 -4.11 -9.11 13.78
C ALA A 112 -4.41 -7.60 13.80
N LEU A 113 -3.97 -6.85 12.79
CA LEU A 113 -4.22 -5.41 12.68
C LEU A 113 -5.45 -5.10 11.83
N PHE A 114 -5.65 -5.84 10.74
CA PHE A 114 -6.73 -5.66 9.78
C PHE A 114 -6.88 -6.89 8.89
N LYS A 115 -8.04 -7.03 8.28
CA LYS A 115 -8.26 -8.00 7.20
C LYS A 115 -8.33 -7.23 5.88
N VAL A 116 -7.71 -7.77 4.84
CA VAL A 116 -7.84 -7.21 3.48
C VAL A 116 -9.24 -7.51 2.96
N ASP A 117 -9.90 -6.50 2.45
CA ASP A 117 -11.16 -6.62 1.71
C ASP A 117 -10.87 -6.34 0.22
N PHE A 118 -10.62 -7.42 -0.52
CA PHE A 118 -10.34 -7.31 -1.96
C PHE A 118 -11.53 -6.80 -2.75
N GLU A 119 -12.76 -7.14 -2.33
CA GLU A 119 -13.99 -6.66 -3.00
C GLU A 119 -14.15 -5.15 -2.80
N ALA A 120 -13.91 -4.64 -1.59
CA ALA A 120 -13.92 -3.21 -1.31
C ALA A 120 -12.88 -2.46 -2.15
N ILE A 121 -11.63 -2.97 -2.22
CA ILE A 121 -10.59 -2.37 -3.05
C ILE A 121 -11.03 -2.37 -4.52
N TYR A 122 -11.50 -3.52 -5.04
CA TYR A 122 -11.93 -3.64 -6.43
C TYR A 122 -13.14 -2.75 -6.76
N ARG A 123 -14.10 -2.61 -5.82
CA ARG A 123 -15.26 -1.72 -5.94
C ARG A 123 -14.82 -0.28 -6.20
N THR A 124 -13.81 0.21 -5.47
CA THR A 124 -13.33 1.60 -5.60
C THR A 124 -12.64 1.88 -6.94
N LEU A 125 -12.07 0.86 -7.61
CA LEU A 125 -11.37 1.04 -8.88
C LEU A 125 -12.33 1.51 -9.98
N ARG A 126 -11.87 2.42 -10.82
CA ARG A 126 -12.48 2.78 -12.09
C ARG A 126 -12.26 1.68 -13.14
N LYS A 127 -12.99 1.75 -14.23
CA LYS A 127 -12.66 0.99 -15.44
C LYS A 127 -11.22 1.33 -15.86
N ALA A 128 -10.42 0.29 -16.16
CA ALA A 128 -8.98 0.35 -16.38
C ALA A 128 -8.15 0.82 -15.15
N GLY A 129 -8.75 0.83 -13.97
CA GLY A 129 -8.02 1.07 -12.71
C GLY A 129 -7.25 -0.16 -12.27
N ILE A 130 -6.18 0.06 -11.50
CA ILE A 130 -5.26 -0.97 -11.01
C ILE A 130 -5.15 -0.89 -9.50
N ALA A 131 -5.07 -2.05 -8.83
CA ALA A 131 -4.66 -2.12 -7.44
C ALA A 131 -3.36 -2.90 -7.29
N PHE A 132 -2.47 -2.42 -6.43
CA PHE A 132 -1.20 -3.03 -6.03
C PHE A 132 -1.23 -3.32 -4.53
N VAL A 133 -1.51 -4.57 -4.17
CA VAL A 133 -1.84 -5.01 -2.81
C VAL A 133 -0.86 -6.09 -2.37
N GLY A 134 -0.22 -5.94 -1.22
CA GLY A 134 0.71 -6.95 -0.74
C GLY A 134 1.84 -6.39 0.10
N GLY A 135 3.04 -6.92 -0.05
CA GLY A 135 4.19 -6.40 0.68
C GLY A 135 5.50 -7.08 0.31
N GLY A 136 6.54 -6.37 0.61
CA GLY A 136 7.92 -6.68 0.29
C GLY A 136 8.74 -5.41 0.20
N PHE A 137 9.98 -5.55 -0.24
CA PHE A 137 10.87 -4.41 -0.44
C PHE A 137 10.72 -3.76 -1.83
N GLY A 138 10.03 -4.46 -2.77
CA GLY A 138 9.91 -4.07 -4.17
C GLY A 138 11.10 -4.54 -5.01
N LYS A 139 10.82 -4.80 -6.30
CA LYS A 139 11.78 -5.38 -7.25
C LYS A 139 13.01 -4.51 -7.57
N HIS A 140 12.88 -3.19 -7.35
CA HIS A 140 13.94 -2.23 -7.63
C HIS A 140 14.80 -1.83 -6.43
N THR A 141 14.46 -2.34 -5.22
CA THR A 141 15.22 -1.98 -4.02
C THR A 141 16.59 -2.63 -4.05
N PRO A 142 17.69 -1.86 -3.96
CA PRO A 142 19.04 -2.41 -3.96
C PRO A 142 19.28 -3.35 -2.79
N PRO A 143 20.09 -4.42 -2.96
CA PRO A 143 20.45 -5.35 -1.88
C PRO A 143 21.04 -4.66 -0.66
N GLU A 144 21.81 -3.59 -0.85
CA GLU A 144 22.44 -2.80 0.21
C GLU A 144 21.38 -2.15 1.11
N VAL A 145 20.32 -1.58 0.53
CA VAL A 145 19.21 -0.98 1.29
C VAL A 145 18.46 -2.06 2.06
N ILE A 146 18.20 -3.21 1.41
CA ILE A 146 17.55 -4.36 2.06
C ILE A 146 18.40 -4.85 3.24
N SER A 147 19.70 -4.97 3.06
CA SER A 147 20.64 -5.42 4.12
C SER A 147 20.65 -4.47 5.32
N GLN A 148 20.62 -3.15 5.08
CA GLN A 148 20.63 -2.15 6.15
C GLN A 148 19.40 -2.23 7.05
N ILE A 149 18.24 -2.48 6.49
CA ILE A 149 16.96 -2.46 7.23
C ILE A 149 16.42 -3.85 7.57
N GLY A 150 16.89 -4.89 6.89
CA GLY A 150 16.29 -6.23 6.88
C GLY A 150 16.15 -6.85 8.27
N LYS A 151 17.22 -6.89 9.05
CA LYS A 151 17.24 -7.48 10.40
C LYS A 151 16.27 -6.73 11.34
N ARG A 152 16.30 -5.40 11.33
CA ARG A 152 15.41 -4.60 12.18
C ARG A 152 13.96 -4.74 11.71
N SER A 153 13.73 -4.75 10.40
CA SER A 153 12.42 -4.98 9.80
C SER A 153 11.84 -6.33 10.22
N GLU A 154 12.63 -7.39 10.24
CA GLU A 154 12.19 -8.72 10.68
C GLU A 154 11.77 -8.72 12.15
N GLN A 155 12.57 -8.11 13.04
CA GLN A 155 12.26 -7.98 14.46
C GLN A 155 10.94 -7.24 14.69
N LEU A 156 10.75 -6.09 14.05
CA LEU A 156 9.55 -5.29 14.18
C LEU A 156 8.33 -5.98 13.57
N ASN A 157 8.48 -6.61 12.41
CA ASN A 157 7.43 -7.40 11.77
C ASN A 157 6.94 -8.52 12.70
N THR A 158 7.85 -9.24 13.35
CA THR A 158 7.51 -10.28 14.33
C THR A 158 6.77 -9.68 15.52
N ALA A 159 7.24 -8.56 16.06
CA ALA A 159 6.62 -7.88 17.19
C ALA A 159 5.21 -7.36 16.88
N VAL A 160 4.94 -6.98 15.63
CA VAL A 160 3.60 -6.55 15.15
C VAL A 160 2.69 -7.74 14.84
N GLY A 161 3.22 -8.97 14.81
CA GLY A 161 2.45 -10.17 14.53
C GLY A 161 2.34 -10.52 13.05
N ARG A 162 3.43 -10.28 12.28
CA ARG A 162 3.51 -10.70 10.89
C ARG A 162 3.34 -12.21 10.75
N VAL A 163 2.49 -12.63 9.83
CA VAL A 163 2.30 -14.04 9.46
C VAL A 163 3.00 -14.38 8.14
N ARG A 164 3.28 -15.69 7.96
CA ARG A 164 3.69 -16.20 6.66
C ARG A 164 2.48 -16.34 5.75
N VAL A 165 2.61 -15.84 4.53
CA VAL A 165 1.57 -15.90 3.50
C VAL A 165 2.14 -16.61 2.28
N THR A 166 1.38 -17.53 1.67
CA THR A 166 1.77 -18.24 0.45
C THR A 166 0.95 -17.76 -0.74
N VAL A 167 1.44 -18.02 -1.94
CA VAL A 167 0.72 -17.73 -3.20
C VAL A 167 -0.63 -18.45 -3.22
N GLU A 168 -0.67 -19.71 -2.79
CA GLU A 168 -1.87 -20.53 -2.75
C GLU A 168 -2.93 -19.91 -1.83
N SER A 169 -2.52 -19.45 -0.63
CA SER A 169 -3.47 -18.82 0.31
C SER A 169 -4.04 -17.50 -0.22
N VAL A 170 -3.28 -16.78 -1.03
CA VAL A 170 -3.75 -15.55 -1.71
C VAL A 170 -4.70 -15.90 -2.86
N GLN A 171 -4.37 -16.94 -3.64
CA GLN A 171 -5.25 -17.45 -4.69
C GLN A 171 -6.61 -17.87 -4.15
N ASP A 172 -6.64 -18.56 -2.99
CA ASP A 172 -7.87 -18.98 -2.35
C ASP A 172 -8.72 -17.78 -1.91
N GLN A 173 -8.10 -16.73 -1.35
CA GLN A 173 -8.80 -15.49 -1.01
C GLN A 173 -9.38 -14.80 -2.26
N LEU A 174 -8.62 -14.68 -3.34
CA LEU A 174 -9.08 -14.09 -4.58
C LEU A 174 -10.22 -14.90 -5.23
N ARG A 175 -10.16 -16.23 -5.15
CA ARG A 175 -11.22 -17.12 -5.63
C ARG A 175 -12.50 -16.95 -4.83
N ALA A 176 -12.40 -16.84 -3.51
CA ALA A 176 -13.54 -16.58 -2.63
C ALA A 176 -14.29 -15.27 -2.96
N CYS A 177 -13.57 -14.28 -3.51
CA CYS A 177 -14.11 -12.99 -3.96
C CYS A 177 -14.41 -12.96 -5.48
N HIS A 178 -14.26 -14.05 -6.21
CA HIS A 178 -14.40 -14.10 -7.68
C HIS A 178 -13.47 -13.13 -8.45
N LEU A 179 -12.29 -12.83 -7.89
CA LEU A 179 -11.32 -11.91 -8.44
C LEU A 179 -10.08 -12.59 -9.04
N GLU A 180 -10.00 -13.92 -9.04
CA GLU A 180 -8.84 -14.68 -9.53
C GLU A 180 -8.51 -14.39 -11.01
N ARG A 181 -9.55 -14.20 -11.85
CA ARG A 181 -9.38 -13.85 -13.27
C ARG A 181 -9.07 -12.37 -13.54
N LYS A 182 -9.16 -11.55 -12.50
CA LYS A 182 -8.90 -10.11 -12.53
C LYS A 182 -7.56 -9.76 -11.87
N SER A 183 -6.82 -10.77 -11.42
CA SER A 183 -5.64 -10.60 -10.59
C SER A 183 -4.47 -11.42 -11.09
N GLU A 184 -3.27 -10.85 -10.93
CA GLU A 184 -1.98 -11.51 -11.09
C GLU A 184 -1.28 -11.49 -9.73
N ILE A 185 -0.41 -12.46 -9.45
CA ILE A 185 0.33 -12.56 -8.18
C ILE A 185 1.83 -12.58 -8.46
N PRO A 186 2.44 -11.42 -8.78
CA PRO A 186 3.89 -11.31 -8.91
C PRO A 186 4.60 -11.50 -7.57
N THR A 187 5.77 -12.15 -7.60
CA THR A 187 6.61 -12.41 -6.42
C THR A 187 7.94 -11.66 -6.43
N ASP A 188 8.20 -10.87 -7.45
CA ASP A 188 9.42 -10.08 -7.56
C ASP A 188 9.47 -8.97 -6.50
N GLY A 189 10.48 -9.05 -5.63
CA GLY A 189 10.66 -8.10 -4.53
C GLY A 189 9.62 -8.17 -3.42
N GLY A 190 8.82 -9.24 -3.36
CA GLY A 190 7.78 -9.46 -2.37
C GLY A 190 6.63 -10.33 -2.88
N LEU A 191 5.56 -10.43 -2.10
CA LEU A 191 4.32 -11.09 -2.52
C LEU A 191 3.26 -10.01 -2.75
N TRP A 192 2.82 -9.89 -3.99
CA TRP A 192 1.91 -8.84 -4.42
C TRP A 192 0.72 -9.40 -5.18
N VAL A 193 -0.41 -8.72 -5.09
CA VAL A 193 -1.59 -8.92 -5.94
C VAL A 193 -1.75 -7.67 -6.79
N VAL A 194 -1.82 -7.84 -8.10
CA VAL A 194 -2.14 -6.80 -9.06
C VAL A 194 -3.52 -7.07 -9.60
N MET A 195 -4.52 -6.28 -9.18
CA MET A 195 -5.88 -6.37 -9.71
C MET A 195 -6.10 -5.35 -10.82
N LYS A 196 -6.84 -5.73 -11.87
CA LYS A 196 -7.20 -4.87 -13.01
C LYS A 196 -8.71 -4.88 -13.22
N LYS A 197 -9.31 -3.69 -13.38
CA LYS A 197 -10.78 -3.53 -13.57
C LYS A 197 -11.16 -3.11 -14.98
#